data_3ed7e4d80dcfcf59a78219ed5e9c76fa
#
_entry.id   3ed7e4d80dcfcf59a78219ed5e9c76fa
#
_cell.length_a   1.000
_cell.length_b   1.000
_cell.length_c   1.000
_cell.angle_alpha   90.00
_cell.angle_beta   90.00
_cell.angle_gamma   90.00
#
_symmetry.space_group_name_H-M   'P 1'
#
loop_
_entity.id
_entity.type
_entity.pdbx_description
1 polymer ?
#
loop_
_entity_poly.entity_id
_entity_poly.type
_entity_poly.pdbx_seq_one_letter_code
_entity_poly.pdbx_strand_id
1 'polypeptide(L)'
;MRHQLMIGVLFVVALTLSTAAIAQQGQFGTAAEAKALLAKAVAAVKADKAKALAMFNKGEGGFKDRDLYPFCFNTDDGKVTATLIASVIGQDARTIKDKAGKAFGEEMYKGAKEGTITEVSYLWPRPGTDTTPVPKVSFTTKVGDQACGVGYYP
;
A
#
# COMPACT_ATOMS: atom_id res chain seq x y z
N MET A 1 45.58 -30.08 -61.38
CA MET A 1 45.34 -30.60 -60.04
C MET A 1 45.52 -29.48 -59.02
N ARG A 2 44.47 -28.89 -58.59
CA ARG A 2 44.51 -27.88 -57.51
C ARG A 2 43.27 -28.11 -56.67
N HIS A 3 43.45 -28.72 -55.49
CA HIS A 3 42.40 -28.89 -54.50
C HIS A 3 42.20 -27.55 -53.79
N GLN A 4 40.98 -27.01 -53.87
CA GLN A 4 40.53 -25.90 -53.03
C GLN A 4 39.80 -26.48 -51.83
N LEU A 5 40.39 -26.32 -50.64
CA LEU A 5 39.72 -26.58 -49.36
C LEU A 5 38.78 -25.41 -49.06
N MET A 6 37.48 -25.68 -49.04
CA MET A 6 36.50 -24.72 -48.47
C MET A 6 36.42 -24.97 -46.97
N ILE A 7 36.88 -23.99 -46.20
CA ILE A 7 36.70 -23.95 -44.75
C ILE A 7 35.35 -23.28 -44.47
N GLY A 8 34.39 -24.12 -44.08
CA GLY A 8 33.07 -23.64 -43.59
C GLY A 8 33.17 -23.10 -42.16
N VAL A 9 32.95 -21.81 -41.97
CA VAL A 9 32.84 -21.19 -40.64
C VAL A 9 31.43 -21.41 -40.15
N LEU A 10 31.25 -22.28 -39.16
CA LEU A 10 29.99 -22.39 -38.41
C LEU A 10 29.89 -21.25 -37.43
N PHE A 11 28.95 -20.32 -37.68
CA PHE A 11 28.52 -19.32 -36.69
C PHE A 11 27.54 -20.00 -35.73
N VAL A 12 27.99 -20.31 -34.52
CA VAL A 12 27.11 -20.70 -33.42
C VAL A 12 26.56 -19.44 -32.79
N VAL A 13 25.29 -19.11 -33.12
CA VAL A 13 24.55 -18.04 -32.43
C VAL A 13 24.06 -18.61 -31.10
N ALA A 14 24.74 -18.25 -30.02
CA ALA A 14 24.28 -18.56 -28.67
C ALA A 14 23.09 -17.65 -28.32
N LEU A 15 21.88 -18.21 -28.35
CA LEU A 15 20.67 -17.55 -27.90
C LEU A 15 20.66 -17.54 -26.38
N THR A 16 21.06 -16.45 -25.74
CA THR A 16 20.94 -16.26 -24.30
C THR A 16 19.47 -15.99 -23.97
N LEU A 17 18.74 -17.00 -23.52
CA LEU A 17 17.44 -16.80 -22.90
C LEU A 17 17.64 -16.08 -21.55
N SER A 18 17.37 -14.80 -21.54
CA SER A 18 17.21 -14.04 -20.29
C SER A 18 15.91 -14.49 -19.62
N THR A 19 16.00 -15.40 -18.67
CA THR A 19 14.88 -15.73 -17.78
C THR A 19 14.65 -14.52 -16.88
N ALA A 20 13.66 -13.69 -17.22
CA ALA A 20 13.12 -12.71 -16.29
C ALA A 20 12.56 -13.50 -15.10
N ALA A 21 13.24 -13.45 -13.96
CA ALA A 21 12.72 -13.96 -12.71
C ALA A 21 11.49 -13.11 -12.34
N ILE A 22 10.31 -13.64 -12.62
CA ILE A 22 9.06 -13.08 -12.09
C ILE A 22 9.14 -13.35 -10.59
N ALA A 23 9.45 -12.31 -9.80
CA ALA A 23 9.39 -12.39 -8.36
C ALA A 23 7.96 -12.76 -7.98
N GLN A 24 7.79 -13.97 -7.42
CA GLN A 24 6.48 -14.46 -6.98
C GLN A 24 6.03 -13.55 -5.82
N GLN A 25 4.99 -12.76 -6.05
CA GLN A 25 4.40 -11.92 -5.02
C GLN A 25 3.95 -12.80 -3.85
N GLY A 26 4.40 -12.50 -2.63
CA GLY A 26 3.98 -13.21 -1.43
C GLY A 26 2.47 -13.10 -1.19
N GLN A 27 1.91 -13.97 -0.35
CA GLN A 27 0.48 -13.98 0.01
C GLN A 27 0.04 -12.67 0.67
N PHE A 28 0.93 -12.00 1.38
CA PHE A 28 0.68 -10.74 2.09
C PHE A 28 1.60 -9.64 1.59
N GLY A 29 1.15 -8.40 1.77
CA GLY A 29 1.94 -7.23 1.43
C GLY A 29 3.09 -6.99 2.40
N THR A 30 4.16 -6.38 1.89
CA THR A 30 5.37 -6.03 2.65
C THR A 30 5.37 -4.55 3.05
N ALA A 31 6.27 -4.17 3.98
CA ALA A 31 6.50 -2.77 4.35
C ALA A 31 6.86 -1.89 3.14
N ALA A 32 7.69 -2.39 2.23
CA ALA A 32 8.09 -1.65 1.03
C ALA A 32 6.91 -1.42 0.09
N GLU A 33 6.07 -2.45 -0.12
CA GLU A 33 4.86 -2.35 -0.95
C GLU A 33 3.81 -1.43 -0.30
N ALA A 34 3.66 -1.45 1.02
CA ALA A 34 2.79 -0.52 1.74
C ALA A 34 3.21 0.95 1.55
N LYS A 35 4.51 1.24 1.65
CA LYS A 35 5.04 2.59 1.36
C LYS A 35 4.85 2.99 -0.10
N ALA A 36 5.03 2.07 -1.04
CA ALA A 36 4.80 2.34 -2.46
C ALA A 36 3.31 2.64 -2.75
N LEU A 37 2.40 1.87 -2.14
CA LEU A 37 0.96 2.11 -2.27
C LEU A 37 0.55 3.43 -1.61
N LEU A 38 1.16 3.80 -0.48
CA LEU A 38 0.93 5.11 0.15
C LEU A 38 1.37 6.25 -0.77
N ALA A 39 2.54 6.17 -1.39
CA ALA A 39 2.99 7.17 -2.35
C ALA A 39 2.03 7.32 -3.54
N LYS A 40 1.52 6.20 -4.06
CA LYS A 40 0.48 6.19 -5.12
C LYS A 40 -0.82 6.84 -4.63
N ALA A 41 -1.26 6.55 -3.41
CA ALA A 41 -2.46 7.14 -2.82
C ALA A 41 -2.31 8.65 -2.63
N VAL A 42 -1.18 9.13 -2.12
CA VAL A 42 -0.88 10.57 -1.98
C VAL A 42 -0.93 11.27 -3.33
N ALA A 43 -0.33 10.70 -4.38
CA ALA A 43 -0.39 11.26 -5.73
C ALA A 43 -1.82 11.35 -6.26
N ALA A 44 -2.65 10.32 -6.03
CA ALA A 44 -4.05 10.31 -6.44
C ALA A 44 -4.87 11.38 -5.71
N VAL A 45 -4.68 11.55 -4.39
CA VAL A 45 -5.37 12.59 -3.60
C VAL A 45 -4.97 13.99 -4.07
N LYS A 46 -3.68 14.20 -4.38
CA LYS A 46 -3.21 15.47 -4.94
C LYS A 46 -3.84 15.80 -6.30
N ALA A 47 -4.02 14.79 -7.14
CA ALA A 47 -4.59 14.95 -8.48
C ALA A 47 -6.10 15.21 -8.46
N ASP A 48 -6.85 14.41 -7.71
CA ASP A 48 -8.31 14.51 -7.53
C ASP A 48 -8.72 13.81 -6.23
N LYS A 49 -8.87 14.59 -5.17
CA LYS A 49 -9.21 14.08 -3.84
C LYS A 49 -10.52 13.27 -3.83
N ALA A 50 -11.58 13.82 -4.42
CA ALA A 50 -12.89 13.16 -4.38
C ALA A 50 -12.89 11.81 -5.08
N LYS A 51 -12.27 11.75 -6.27
CA LYS A 51 -12.11 10.53 -7.03
C LYS A 51 -11.22 9.51 -6.32
N ALA A 52 -10.11 9.97 -5.74
CA ALA A 52 -9.18 9.10 -5.01
C ALA A 52 -9.86 8.44 -3.79
N LEU A 53 -10.54 9.22 -2.94
CA LEU A 53 -11.25 8.69 -1.77
C LEU A 53 -12.36 7.70 -2.17
N ALA A 54 -13.07 7.98 -3.26
CA ALA A 54 -14.08 7.04 -3.78
C ALA A 54 -13.47 5.71 -4.24
N MET A 55 -12.31 5.74 -4.93
CA MET A 55 -11.58 4.53 -5.33
C MET A 55 -11.06 3.75 -4.11
N PHE A 56 -10.55 4.44 -3.08
CA PHE A 56 -10.06 3.79 -1.86
C PHE A 56 -11.19 3.05 -1.13
N ASN A 57 -12.36 3.66 -1.03
CA ASN A 57 -13.54 3.07 -0.39
C ASN A 57 -14.03 1.80 -1.10
N LYS A 58 -13.79 1.69 -2.40
CA LYS A 58 -14.21 0.54 -3.22
C LYS A 58 -13.08 -0.47 -3.46
N GLY A 59 -11.82 -0.12 -3.15
CA GLY A 59 -10.65 -0.92 -3.50
C GLY A 59 -10.39 -0.97 -5.01
N GLU A 60 -10.81 0.05 -5.73
CA GLU A 60 -10.64 0.18 -7.19
C GLU A 60 -9.34 0.91 -7.56
N GLY A 61 -9.02 0.95 -8.86
CA GLY A 61 -7.85 1.70 -9.37
C GLY A 61 -6.51 1.13 -8.95
N GLY A 62 -6.45 -0.14 -8.52
CA GLY A 62 -5.26 -0.77 -8.00
C GLY A 62 -4.86 -0.26 -6.61
N PHE A 63 -5.84 0.21 -5.81
CA PHE A 63 -5.66 0.63 -4.42
C PHE A 63 -5.98 -0.47 -3.41
N LYS A 64 -6.33 -1.67 -3.85
CA LYS A 64 -6.35 -2.87 -3.04
C LYS A 64 -5.38 -3.88 -3.65
N ASP A 65 -4.36 -4.27 -2.89
CA ASP A 65 -3.41 -5.29 -3.27
C ASP A 65 -3.24 -6.28 -2.12
N ARG A 66 -3.82 -7.49 -2.27
CA ARG A 66 -3.83 -8.52 -1.21
C ARG A 66 -4.46 -7.97 0.07
N ASP A 67 -3.68 -7.80 1.15
CA ASP A 67 -4.10 -7.21 2.43
C ASP A 67 -3.71 -5.72 2.58
N LEU A 68 -3.10 -5.11 1.55
CA LEU A 68 -2.78 -3.69 1.51
C LEU A 68 -3.95 -2.88 0.95
N TYR A 69 -4.27 -1.80 1.63
CA TYR A 69 -5.27 -0.81 1.18
C TYR A 69 -5.02 0.55 1.85
N PRO A 70 -5.32 1.68 1.17
CA PRO A 70 -5.26 2.99 1.78
C PRO A 70 -6.43 3.24 2.70
N PHE A 71 -6.18 4.03 3.72
CA PHE A 71 -7.20 4.71 4.52
C PHE A 71 -6.86 6.18 4.63
N CYS A 72 -7.86 7.04 4.79
CA CYS A 72 -7.67 8.48 5.01
C CYS A 72 -8.64 9.01 6.05
N PHE A 73 -8.25 10.06 6.73
CA PHE A 73 -9.11 10.87 7.59
C PHE A 73 -8.82 12.35 7.37
N ASN A 74 -9.82 13.17 7.58
CA ASN A 74 -9.69 14.63 7.47
C ASN A 74 -8.89 15.17 8.66
N THR A 75 -7.96 16.10 8.42
CA THR A 75 -7.09 16.65 9.47
C THR A 75 -7.73 17.78 10.28
N ASP A 76 -8.86 18.32 9.83
CA ASP A 76 -9.55 19.41 10.52
C ASP A 76 -10.53 18.88 11.58
N ASP A 77 -11.35 17.89 11.21
CA ASP A 77 -12.38 17.32 12.09
C ASP A 77 -12.08 15.90 12.58
N GLY A 78 -11.04 15.24 12.05
CA GLY A 78 -10.63 13.89 12.40
C GLY A 78 -11.45 12.77 11.77
N LYS A 79 -12.47 13.08 10.96
CA LYS A 79 -13.36 12.04 10.40
C LYS A 79 -12.68 11.17 9.37
N VAL A 80 -12.87 9.86 9.50
CA VAL A 80 -12.44 8.90 8.50
C VAL A 80 -13.21 9.11 7.20
N THR A 81 -12.50 9.41 6.13
CA THR A 81 -13.04 9.75 4.81
C THR A 81 -12.92 8.60 3.81
N ALA A 82 -11.94 7.71 4.01
CA ALA A 82 -11.76 6.54 3.15
C ALA A 82 -11.15 5.35 3.88
N THR A 83 -11.68 4.17 3.60
CA THR A 83 -11.14 2.85 4.00
C THR A 83 -12.01 1.75 3.39
N LEU A 84 -11.48 0.52 3.30
CA LEU A 84 -12.28 -0.66 2.94
C LEU A 84 -13.24 -1.11 4.07
N ILE A 85 -13.07 -0.59 5.30
CA ILE A 85 -13.89 -0.96 6.45
C ILE A 85 -15.01 0.07 6.61
N ALA A 86 -16.13 -0.18 5.94
CA ALA A 86 -17.25 0.76 5.88
C ALA A 86 -17.76 1.24 7.25
N SER A 87 -17.69 0.38 8.27
CA SER A 87 -18.18 0.70 9.63
C SER A 87 -17.43 1.83 10.35
N VAL A 88 -16.21 2.16 9.90
CA VAL A 88 -15.43 3.25 10.53
C VAL A 88 -15.46 4.56 9.71
N ILE A 89 -16.04 4.55 8.51
CA ILE A 89 -16.22 5.77 7.71
C ILE A 89 -17.11 6.76 8.48
N GLY A 90 -16.65 8.01 8.58
CA GLY A 90 -17.35 9.07 9.31
C GLY A 90 -17.09 9.08 10.83
N GLN A 91 -16.47 8.04 11.40
CA GLN A 91 -16.02 8.07 12.78
C GLN A 91 -14.84 9.02 12.95
N ASP A 92 -14.68 9.57 14.15
CA ASP A 92 -13.49 10.35 14.50
C ASP A 92 -12.29 9.39 14.71
N ALA A 93 -11.30 9.47 13.83
CA ALA A 93 -10.10 8.63 13.89
C ALA A 93 -9.40 8.71 15.25
N ARG A 94 -9.44 9.86 15.91
CA ARG A 94 -8.83 10.07 17.24
C ARG A 94 -9.43 9.19 18.34
N THR A 95 -10.66 8.74 18.15
CA THR A 95 -11.37 7.88 19.13
C THR A 95 -11.18 6.40 18.87
N ILE A 96 -10.62 6.02 17.71
CA ILE A 96 -10.47 4.62 17.32
C ILE A 96 -9.31 4.00 18.11
N LYS A 97 -9.63 2.89 18.80
CA LYS A 97 -8.68 2.08 19.58
C LYS A 97 -8.62 0.66 19.05
N ASP A 98 -7.52 0.03 19.26
CA ASP A 98 -7.40 -1.41 19.00
C ASP A 98 -7.98 -2.26 20.13
N LYS A 99 -7.98 -3.57 19.98
CA LYS A 99 -8.50 -4.52 20.98
C LYS A 99 -7.74 -4.50 22.30
N ALA A 100 -6.49 -4.03 22.33
CA ALA A 100 -5.68 -3.83 23.52
C ALA A 100 -5.93 -2.47 24.19
N GLY A 101 -6.79 -1.62 23.62
CA GLY A 101 -7.10 -0.27 24.10
C GLY A 101 -6.11 0.81 23.67
N LYS A 102 -5.18 0.51 22.76
CA LYS A 102 -4.24 1.50 22.22
C LYS A 102 -4.99 2.50 21.33
N ALA A 103 -4.87 3.78 21.63
CA ALA A 103 -5.45 4.89 20.85
C ALA A 103 -4.61 5.19 19.58
N PHE A 104 -4.47 4.20 18.71
CA PHE A 104 -3.63 4.31 17.52
C PHE A 104 -4.10 5.38 16.53
N GLY A 105 -5.41 5.61 16.45
CA GLY A 105 -5.96 6.64 15.59
C GLY A 105 -5.57 8.05 16.01
N GLU A 106 -5.55 8.32 17.33
CA GLU A 106 -5.03 9.57 17.88
C GLU A 106 -3.53 9.75 17.62
N GLU A 107 -2.75 8.67 17.74
CA GLU A 107 -1.33 8.67 17.43
C GLU A 107 -1.05 9.01 15.97
N MET A 108 -1.81 8.40 15.03
CA MET A 108 -1.75 8.73 13.62
C MET A 108 -2.14 10.19 13.35
N TYR A 109 -3.22 10.68 13.97
CA TYR A 109 -3.69 12.04 13.81
C TYR A 109 -2.64 13.07 14.23
N LYS A 110 -2.05 12.89 15.42
CA LYS A 110 -0.99 13.77 15.94
C LYS A 110 0.30 13.70 15.14
N GLY A 111 0.61 12.52 14.58
CA GLY A 111 1.82 12.29 13.79
C GLY A 111 1.71 12.75 12.34
N ALA A 112 0.51 13.04 11.83
CA ALA A 112 0.31 13.38 10.43
C ALA A 112 0.92 14.74 10.07
N LYS A 113 2.01 14.70 9.31
CA LYS A 113 2.72 15.89 8.81
C LYS A 113 3.00 15.72 7.32
N GLU A 114 2.90 16.83 6.58
CA GLU A 114 3.22 16.83 5.15
C GLU A 114 4.71 16.54 4.92
N GLY A 115 5.02 15.71 3.95
CA GLY A 115 6.40 15.33 3.62
C GLY A 115 7.09 14.40 4.63
N THR A 116 6.39 13.98 5.68
CA THR A 116 6.92 13.06 6.70
C THR A 116 6.05 11.81 6.77
N ILE A 117 6.67 10.64 6.83
CA ILE A 117 5.96 9.37 7.08
C ILE A 117 6.07 9.05 8.56
N THR A 118 4.92 8.93 9.23
CA THR A 118 4.80 8.44 10.61
C THR A 118 4.45 6.97 10.59
N GLU A 119 5.12 6.18 11.43
CA GLU A 119 4.87 4.74 11.59
C GLU A 119 4.14 4.49 12.91
N VAL A 120 3.03 3.75 12.86
CA VAL A 120 2.23 3.40 14.04
C VAL A 120 1.92 1.91 14.03
N SER A 121 2.23 1.23 15.13
CA SER A 121 1.97 -0.21 15.34
C SER A 121 0.76 -0.40 16.24
N TYR A 122 -0.15 -1.32 15.89
CA TYR A 122 -1.38 -1.62 16.63
C TYR A 122 -1.92 -3.01 16.25
N LEU A 123 -2.97 -3.45 16.92
CA LEU A 123 -3.66 -4.71 16.60
C LEU A 123 -4.88 -4.43 15.72
N TRP A 124 -4.93 -5.10 14.55
CA TRP A 124 -6.04 -4.94 13.63
C TRP A 124 -6.32 -6.23 12.85
N PRO A 125 -7.59 -6.58 12.57
CA PRO A 125 -7.87 -7.75 11.75
C PRO A 125 -7.43 -7.53 10.29
N ARG A 126 -6.98 -8.61 9.64
CA ARG A 126 -6.75 -8.58 8.18
C ARG A 126 -8.08 -8.42 7.44
N PRO A 127 -8.07 -7.85 6.24
CA PRO A 127 -9.25 -7.84 5.38
C PRO A 127 -9.75 -9.27 5.13
N GLY A 128 -11.06 -9.48 5.29
CA GLY A 128 -11.68 -10.79 5.10
C GLY A 128 -12.72 -11.09 6.18
N THR A 129 -13.07 -12.37 6.33
CA THR A 129 -14.08 -12.84 7.29
C THR A 129 -13.51 -13.13 8.68
N ASP A 130 -12.19 -13.35 8.80
CA ASP A 130 -11.53 -13.52 10.10
C ASP A 130 -11.34 -12.16 10.76
N THR A 131 -11.99 -11.97 11.91
CA THR A 131 -11.92 -10.73 12.68
C THR A 131 -10.89 -10.77 13.81
N THR A 132 -10.05 -11.81 13.86
CA THR A 132 -8.98 -11.93 14.86
C THR A 132 -7.95 -10.82 14.69
N PRO A 133 -7.72 -9.95 15.69
CA PRO A 133 -6.72 -8.90 15.60
C PRO A 133 -5.31 -9.49 15.58
N VAL A 134 -4.49 -9.02 14.67
CA VAL A 134 -3.07 -9.38 14.53
C VAL A 134 -2.22 -8.11 14.48
N PRO A 135 -0.91 -8.18 14.76
CA PRO A 135 -0.03 -7.03 14.64
C PRO A 135 -0.11 -6.40 13.26
N LYS A 136 -0.31 -5.10 13.21
CA LYS A 136 -0.32 -4.27 12.00
C LYS A 136 0.58 -3.06 12.21
N VAL A 137 1.28 -2.66 11.17
CA VAL A 137 2.07 -1.44 11.13
C VAL A 137 1.55 -0.58 9.99
N SER A 138 1.18 0.66 10.26
CA SER A 138 0.73 1.62 9.25
C SER A 138 1.72 2.77 9.10
N PHE A 139 1.96 3.12 7.84
CA PHE A 139 2.67 4.33 7.44
C PHE A 139 1.64 5.39 7.09
N THR A 140 1.73 6.58 7.70
CA THR A 140 0.79 7.69 7.49
C THR A 140 1.53 8.97 7.13
N THR A 141 0.91 9.80 6.30
CA THR A 141 1.39 11.13 5.95
C THR A 141 0.23 12.07 5.67
N LYS A 142 0.46 13.38 5.85
CA LYS A 142 -0.53 14.40 5.49
C LYS A 142 -0.43 14.75 4.01
N VAL A 143 -1.57 14.97 3.38
CA VAL A 143 -1.72 15.44 2.00
C VAL A 143 -2.93 16.39 1.91
N GLY A 144 -2.67 17.69 1.83
CA GLY A 144 -3.73 18.71 1.90
C GLY A 144 -4.48 18.66 3.24
N ASP A 145 -5.80 18.56 3.20
CA ASP A 145 -6.69 18.41 4.35
C ASP A 145 -6.89 16.94 4.79
N GLN A 146 -6.17 15.99 4.18
CA GLN A 146 -6.24 14.58 4.52
C GLN A 146 -4.95 14.10 5.18
N ALA A 147 -5.06 13.16 6.09
CA ALA A 147 -3.99 12.25 6.44
C ALA A 147 -4.34 10.88 5.89
N CYS A 148 -3.47 10.32 5.06
CA CYS A 148 -3.67 9.02 4.46
C CYS A 148 -2.59 8.04 4.90
N GLY A 149 -2.94 6.78 4.99
CA GLY A 149 -2.03 5.72 5.39
C GLY A 149 -2.29 4.41 4.65
N VAL A 150 -1.26 3.56 4.69
CA VAL A 150 -1.34 2.15 4.27
C VAL A 150 -0.65 1.31 5.34
N GLY A 151 -1.30 0.24 5.77
CA GLY A 151 -0.74 -0.69 6.74
C GLY A 151 -0.42 -2.04 6.13
N TYR A 152 0.60 -2.70 6.68
CA TYR A 152 0.94 -4.09 6.40
C TYR A 152 0.96 -4.89 7.71
N TYR A 153 1.00 -6.21 7.60
CA TYR A 153 1.03 -7.14 8.75
C TYR A 153 2.38 -7.85 8.75
N PRO A 154 3.29 -7.48 9.67
CA PRO A 154 4.64 -8.06 9.75
C PRO A 154 4.65 -9.54 10.10
#